data_b0ef34dec2ddc1111a890210dc97a011
#
_entry.id   b0ef34dec2ddc1111a890210dc97a011
#
_cell.length_a   1.000
_cell.length_b   1.000
_cell.length_c   1.000
_cell.angle_alpha   90.00
_cell.angle_beta   90.00
_cell.angle_gamma   90.00
#
_symmetry.space_group_name_H-M   'P 1'
#
loop_
_entity.id
_entity.type
_entity.pdbx_description
1 polymer ?
#
loop_
_entity_poly.entity_id
_entity_poly.type
_entity_poly.pdbx_seq_one_letter_code
_entity_poly.pdbx_strand_id
1 'polypeptide(L)'
;MERLYRPNVAGMMVRQDGKLLICERSGQKGAWQFPQGGIDPGETALEAVRREIGEEVGFLPSQYDIVESRKGYCYDYPLEVLEYVREKRRQPFVGQAQEYFLCRLHADAPEPVLDDREFCDYK
;
A
#
# COMPACT_ATOMS: atom_id res chain seq x y z
N MET A 1 -11.77 -19.34 -17.94
CA MET A 1 -10.69 -19.36 -16.94
C MET A 1 -10.81 -18.12 -16.06
N GLU A 2 -10.86 -18.30 -14.77
CA GLU A 2 -10.92 -17.17 -13.87
C GLU A 2 -9.60 -16.42 -13.86
N ARG A 3 -9.69 -15.08 -13.85
CA ARG A 3 -8.53 -14.24 -13.63
C ARG A 3 -8.28 -14.13 -12.13
N LEU A 4 -7.03 -14.37 -11.72
CA LEU A 4 -6.64 -14.28 -10.31
C LEU A 4 -5.97 -12.95 -10.04
N TYR A 5 -6.42 -12.27 -8.99
CA TYR A 5 -5.87 -11.00 -8.55
C TYR A 5 -5.29 -11.17 -7.15
N ARG A 6 -4.06 -10.66 -6.97
CA ARG A 6 -3.41 -10.70 -5.66
C ARG A 6 -4.12 -9.76 -4.70
N PRO A 7 -4.60 -10.23 -3.54
CA PRO A 7 -5.17 -9.34 -2.53
C PRO A 7 -4.12 -8.36 -2.03
N ASN A 8 -4.47 -7.07 -2.04
CA ASN A 8 -3.56 -6.00 -1.68
C ASN A 8 -4.31 -4.93 -0.88
N VAL A 9 -3.58 -4.18 -0.05
CA VAL A 9 -4.13 -3.10 0.76
C VAL A 9 -3.32 -1.84 0.54
N ALA A 10 -3.98 -0.68 0.63
CA ALA A 10 -3.33 0.62 0.55
C ALA A 10 -3.85 1.54 1.64
N GLY A 11 -2.97 2.27 2.28
CA GLY A 11 -3.31 3.24 3.31
C GLY A 11 -3.27 4.66 2.77
N MET A 12 -4.42 5.35 2.79
CA MET A 12 -4.53 6.75 2.41
C MET A 12 -4.42 7.59 3.68
N MET A 13 -3.20 8.08 3.97
CA MET A 13 -2.91 8.81 5.20
C MET A 13 -3.19 10.30 5.01
N VAL A 14 -4.19 10.82 5.73
CA VAL A 14 -4.63 12.22 5.60
C VAL A 14 -4.25 12.99 6.86
N ARG A 15 -3.57 14.12 6.69
CA ARG A 15 -3.19 15.02 7.79
C ARG A 15 -4.38 15.87 8.22
N GLN A 16 -4.24 16.54 9.36
CA GLN A 16 -5.28 17.45 9.89
C GLN A 16 -5.59 18.59 8.93
N ASP A 17 -4.62 19.01 8.11
CA ASP A 17 -4.80 20.07 7.11
C ASP A 17 -5.39 19.55 5.78
N GLY A 18 -5.76 18.27 5.73
CA GLY A 18 -6.37 17.66 4.55
C GLY A 18 -5.38 17.16 3.50
N LYS A 19 -4.09 17.30 3.75
CA LYS A 19 -3.07 16.82 2.80
C LYS A 19 -2.91 15.31 2.90
N LEU A 20 -2.74 14.69 1.74
CA LEU A 20 -2.62 13.25 1.59
C LEU A 20 -1.16 12.85 1.39
N LEU A 21 -0.72 11.81 2.11
CA LEU A 21 0.66 11.31 1.97
C LEU A 21 0.80 10.47 0.72
N ILE A 22 1.76 10.82 -0.12
CA ILE A 22 2.20 9.95 -1.22
C ILE A 22 3.71 9.76 -1.12
N CYS A 23 4.17 8.59 -1.56
CA CYS A 23 5.56 8.18 -1.41
C CYS A 23 6.15 7.79 -2.77
N GLU A 24 7.40 8.19 -3.00
CA GLU A 24 8.11 7.84 -4.23
C GLU A 24 8.83 6.50 -4.04
N ARG A 25 8.61 5.57 -4.95
CA ARG A 25 9.24 4.26 -4.88
C ARG A 25 10.75 4.36 -5.11
N SER A 26 11.50 3.62 -4.29
CA SER A 26 12.95 3.50 -4.44
C SER A 26 13.29 2.89 -5.80
N GLY A 27 14.23 3.51 -6.50
CA GLY A 27 14.64 3.04 -7.82
C GLY A 27 13.69 3.36 -8.97
N GLN A 28 12.58 4.04 -8.72
CA GLN A 28 11.59 4.39 -9.73
C GLN A 28 11.19 5.85 -9.60
N LYS A 29 12.08 6.74 -10.04
CA LYS A 29 11.86 8.19 -9.97
C LYS A 29 10.55 8.57 -10.67
N GLY A 30 9.71 9.33 -9.98
CA GLY A 30 8.39 9.75 -10.48
C GLY A 30 7.28 8.75 -10.23
N ALA A 31 7.56 7.59 -9.64
CA ALA A 31 6.54 6.60 -9.29
C ALA A 31 6.03 6.85 -7.87
N TRP A 32 5.00 7.68 -7.73
CA TRP A 32 4.40 8.06 -6.46
C TRP A 32 3.17 7.20 -6.17
N GLN A 33 3.08 6.70 -4.95
CA GLN A 33 1.95 5.86 -4.54
C GLN A 33 1.69 5.96 -3.04
N PHE A 34 0.55 5.43 -2.60
CA PHE A 34 0.24 5.28 -1.18
C PHE A 34 1.06 4.14 -0.59
N PRO A 35 1.31 4.14 0.74
CA PRO A 35 1.79 2.94 1.42
C PRO A 35 0.87 1.76 1.10
N GLN A 36 1.43 0.66 0.62
CA GLN A 36 0.63 -0.49 0.18
C GLN A 36 1.44 -1.76 0.15
N GLY A 37 0.75 -2.87 0.16
CA GLY A 37 1.37 -4.18 0.05
C GLY A 37 0.37 -5.31 0.04
N GLY A 38 0.86 -6.54 -0.13
CA GLY A 38 0.03 -7.73 -0.16
C GLY A 38 -0.44 -8.15 1.23
N ILE A 39 -1.53 -8.91 1.24
CA ILE A 39 -2.05 -9.53 2.47
C ILE A 39 -1.35 -10.87 2.63
N ASP A 40 -0.70 -11.08 3.78
CA ASP A 40 -0.01 -12.34 4.06
C ASP A 40 -1.01 -13.43 4.46
N PRO A 41 -0.68 -14.71 4.26
CA PRO A 41 -1.54 -15.81 4.69
C PRO A 41 -1.89 -15.71 6.17
N GLY A 42 -3.18 -15.85 6.50
CA GLY A 42 -3.68 -15.76 7.87
C GLY A 42 -3.88 -14.36 8.40
N GLU A 43 -3.56 -13.35 7.61
CA GLU A 43 -3.68 -11.95 7.99
C GLU A 43 -5.01 -11.38 7.45
N THR A 44 -5.70 -10.55 8.25
CA THR A 44 -6.85 -9.81 7.75
C THR A 44 -6.37 -8.59 6.95
N ALA A 45 -7.24 -8.00 6.13
CA ALA A 45 -6.91 -6.78 5.40
C ALA A 45 -6.53 -5.64 6.35
N LEU A 46 -7.23 -5.51 7.48
CA LEU A 46 -6.93 -4.50 8.49
C LEU A 46 -5.53 -4.70 9.09
N GLU A 47 -5.19 -5.94 9.44
CA GLU A 47 -3.85 -6.28 9.95
C GLU A 47 -2.77 -5.98 8.92
N ALA A 48 -3.04 -6.32 7.66
CA ALA A 48 -2.10 -6.08 6.56
C ALA A 48 -1.82 -4.60 6.35
N VAL A 49 -2.86 -3.75 6.31
CA VAL A 49 -2.66 -2.32 6.08
C VAL A 49 -1.90 -1.68 7.24
N ARG A 50 -2.19 -2.09 8.47
CA ARG A 50 -1.46 -1.59 9.65
C ARG A 50 0.02 -1.99 9.61
N ARG A 51 0.29 -3.23 9.21
CA ARG A 51 1.66 -3.71 9.06
C ARG A 51 2.40 -2.92 7.97
N GLU A 52 1.79 -2.76 6.81
CA GLU A 52 2.40 -2.04 5.69
C GLU A 52 2.64 -0.56 6.03
N ILE A 53 1.69 0.10 6.69
CA ILE A 53 1.87 1.48 7.14
C ILE A 53 3.06 1.57 8.11
N GLY A 54 3.16 0.64 9.05
CA GLY A 54 4.28 0.61 10.00
C GLY A 54 5.62 0.37 9.34
N GLU A 55 5.69 -0.61 8.42
CA GLU A 55 6.92 -0.96 7.73
C GLU A 55 7.40 0.12 6.77
N GLU A 56 6.48 0.74 6.05
CA GLU A 56 6.84 1.64 4.95
C GLU A 56 6.99 3.10 5.37
N VAL A 57 6.16 3.58 6.29
CA VAL A 57 6.17 5.00 6.70
C VAL A 57 6.28 5.22 8.21
N GLY A 58 6.35 4.15 8.99
CA GLY A 58 6.69 4.22 10.41
C GLY A 58 5.58 4.67 11.36
N PHE A 59 4.33 4.78 10.91
CA PHE A 59 3.25 5.15 11.82
C PHE A 59 2.75 3.97 12.63
N LEU A 60 2.58 4.17 13.94
CA LEU A 60 1.99 3.20 14.85
C LEU A 60 0.46 3.29 14.79
N PRO A 61 -0.27 2.19 15.05
CA PRO A 61 -1.74 2.20 15.05
C PRO A 61 -2.36 3.26 15.97
N SER A 62 -1.66 3.66 17.03
CA SER A 62 -2.12 4.69 17.96
C SER A 62 -2.00 6.12 17.43
N GLN A 63 -1.37 6.30 16.26
CA GLN A 63 -1.08 7.62 15.69
C GLN A 63 -2.07 8.03 14.61
N TYR A 64 -3.02 7.15 14.25
CA TYR A 64 -4.03 7.45 13.25
C TYR A 64 -5.32 6.67 13.53
N ASP A 65 -6.42 7.14 12.95
CA ASP A 65 -7.70 6.44 12.98
C ASP A 65 -8.04 5.96 11.58
N ILE A 66 -8.53 4.72 11.48
CA ILE A 66 -9.08 4.21 10.23
C ILE A 66 -10.55 4.64 10.17
N VAL A 67 -10.88 5.48 9.20
CA VAL A 67 -12.20 6.10 9.08
C VAL A 67 -13.13 5.27 8.20
N GLU A 68 -12.59 4.73 7.10
CA GLU A 68 -13.39 4.01 6.12
C GLU A 68 -12.49 3.09 5.30
N SER A 69 -13.08 2.04 4.74
CA SER A 69 -12.38 1.20 3.76
C SER A 69 -13.27 0.96 2.55
N ARG A 70 -12.65 0.80 1.39
CA ARG A 70 -13.31 0.50 0.12
C ARG A 70 -12.53 -0.56 -0.62
N LYS A 71 -13.23 -1.60 -1.08
CA LYS A 71 -12.64 -2.67 -1.88
C LYS A 71 -13.36 -2.81 -3.22
N GLY A 72 -12.86 -3.70 -4.07
CA GLY A 72 -13.44 -3.90 -5.40
C GLY A 72 -12.66 -3.23 -6.51
N TYR A 73 -11.51 -2.63 -6.20
CA TYR A 73 -10.66 -1.98 -7.20
C TYR A 73 -9.61 -2.97 -7.69
N CYS A 74 -9.76 -3.42 -8.93
CA CYS A 74 -8.82 -4.36 -9.54
C CYS A 74 -8.09 -3.68 -10.69
N TYR A 75 -6.81 -4.01 -10.86
CA TYR A 75 -6.08 -3.61 -12.06
C TYR A 75 -5.24 -4.77 -12.56
N ASP A 76 -5.07 -4.83 -13.88
CA ASP A 76 -4.27 -5.85 -14.53
C ASP A 76 -2.82 -5.37 -14.66
N TYR A 77 -1.88 -6.29 -14.49
CA TYR A 77 -0.47 -5.98 -14.73
C TYR A 77 -0.23 -5.69 -16.22
N PRO A 78 0.60 -4.70 -16.56
CA PRO A 78 1.13 -4.59 -17.91
C PRO A 78 1.85 -5.88 -18.31
N LEU A 79 1.94 -6.15 -19.61
CA LEU A 79 2.52 -7.41 -20.12
C LEU A 79 3.91 -7.70 -19.54
N GLU A 80 4.77 -6.70 -19.48
CA GLU A 80 6.15 -6.85 -18.96
C GLU A 80 6.15 -7.28 -17.49
N VAL A 81 5.28 -6.68 -16.67
CA VAL A 81 5.14 -7.04 -15.26
C VAL A 81 4.53 -8.43 -15.12
N LEU A 82 3.54 -8.74 -15.96
CA LEU A 82 2.88 -10.05 -15.96
C LEU A 82 3.89 -11.18 -16.22
N GLU A 83 4.77 -11.00 -17.20
CA GLU A 83 5.81 -11.97 -17.50
C GLU A 83 6.76 -12.16 -16.32
N TYR A 84 7.18 -11.07 -15.68
CA TYR A 84 8.03 -11.10 -14.51
C TYR A 84 7.38 -11.87 -13.35
N VAL A 85 6.11 -11.58 -13.08
CA VAL A 85 5.38 -12.22 -11.98
C VAL A 85 5.24 -13.72 -12.23
N ARG A 86 4.94 -14.14 -13.45
CA ARG A 86 4.77 -15.55 -13.79
C ARG A 86 6.09 -16.31 -13.79
N GLU A 87 7.14 -15.75 -14.39
CA GLU A 87 8.41 -16.44 -14.58
C GLU A 87 9.34 -16.34 -13.38
N LYS A 88 9.47 -15.16 -12.80
CA LYS A 88 10.45 -14.91 -11.74
C LYS A 88 9.87 -15.14 -10.34
N ARG A 89 8.63 -14.72 -10.13
CA ARG A 89 7.96 -14.89 -8.83
C ARG A 89 7.10 -16.15 -8.77
N ARG A 90 6.84 -16.77 -9.90
CA ARG A 90 6.04 -18.01 -10.02
C ARG A 90 4.66 -17.86 -9.37
N GLN A 91 4.04 -16.70 -9.55
CA GLN A 91 2.72 -16.40 -9.01
C GLN A 91 1.68 -16.42 -10.13
N PRO A 92 0.46 -16.92 -9.85
CA PRO A 92 -0.57 -17.03 -10.88
C PRO A 92 -1.35 -15.75 -11.11
N PHE A 93 -1.00 -14.65 -10.43
CA PHE A 93 -1.79 -13.42 -10.45
C PHE A 93 -1.58 -12.64 -11.75
N VAL A 94 -2.68 -12.12 -12.29
CA VAL A 94 -2.68 -11.25 -13.49
C VAL A 94 -2.77 -9.77 -13.13
N GLY A 95 -2.95 -9.45 -11.85
CA GLY A 95 -3.08 -8.10 -11.35
C GLY A 95 -3.25 -8.08 -9.85
N GLN A 96 -3.73 -6.97 -9.33
CA GLN A 96 -3.98 -6.79 -7.90
C GLN A 96 -5.43 -6.38 -7.66
N ALA A 97 -6.02 -6.91 -6.59
CA ALA A 97 -7.31 -6.48 -6.07
C ALA A 97 -7.04 -5.62 -4.84
N GLN A 98 -7.29 -4.32 -4.94
CA GLN A 98 -6.96 -3.35 -3.90
C GLN A 98 -8.12 -3.10 -2.96
N GLU A 99 -7.80 -3.04 -1.67
CA GLU A 99 -8.69 -2.47 -0.66
C GLU A 99 -8.00 -1.21 -0.11
N TYR A 100 -8.68 -0.06 -0.21
CA TYR A 100 -8.16 1.22 0.25
C TYR A 100 -8.71 1.54 1.63
N PHE A 101 -7.83 1.97 2.52
CA PHE A 101 -8.19 2.39 3.88
C PHE A 101 -7.92 3.88 4.03
N LEU A 102 -8.97 4.64 4.32
CA LEU A 102 -8.84 6.06 4.61
C LEU A 102 -8.45 6.21 6.08
N CYS A 103 -7.28 6.78 6.33
CA CYS A 103 -6.70 6.93 7.65
C CYS A 103 -6.48 8.41 7.96
N ARG A 104 -6.94 8.85 9.11
CA ARG A 104 -6.73 10.24 9.57
C ARG A 104 -5.63 10.26 10.61
N LEU A 105 -4.52 10.94 10.30
CA LEU A 105 -3.42 11.10 11.24
C LEU A 105 -3.84 11.98 12.40
N HIS A 106 -3.44 11.62 13.62
CA HIS A 106 -3.63 12.45 14.79
C HIS A 106 -2.74 13.69 14.68
N ALA A 107 -3.15 14.80 15.33
CA ALA A 107 -2.43 16.07 15.23
C ALA A 107 -0.98 15.97 15.73
N ASP A 108 -0.72 15.06 16.67
CA ASP A 108 0.61 14.85 17.26
C ASP A 108 1.41 13.74 16.59
N ALA A 109 0.92 13.20 15.47
CA ALA A 109 1.66 12.18 14.74
C ALA A 109 2.98 12.74 14.21
N PRO A 110 4.09 11.98 14.31
CA PRO A 110 5.39 12.43 13.81
C PRO A 110 5.41 12.44 12.28
N GLU A 111 6.50 12.99 11.74
CA GLU A 111 6.75 12.87 10.29
C GLU A 111 6.97 11.41 9.91
N PRO A 112 6.66 11.02 8.66
CA PRO A 112 6.92 9.66 8.21
C PRO A 112 8.40 9.29 8.30
N VAL A 113 8.65 8.04 8.68
CA VAL A 113 9.99 7.47 8.66
C VAL A 113 10.00 6.40 7.59
N LEU A 114 10.69 6.66 6.48
CA LEU A 114 10.70 5.78 5.33
C LEU A 114 11.69 4.63 5.51
N ASP A 115 11.28 3.47 4.99
CA ASP A 115 12.17 2.34 4.75
C ASP A 115 12.72 2.52 3.34
N ASP A 116 14.00 2.82 3.20
CA ASP A 116 14.63 3.11 1.90
C ASP A 116 14.55 1.95 0.91
N ARG A 117 14.19 0.76 1.35
CA ARG A 117 14.00 -0.38 0.46
C ARG A 117 12.76 -0.23 -0.43
N GLU A 118 11.68 0.34 0.11
CA GLU A 118 10.41 0.49 -0.62
C GLU A 118 10.24 1.93 -1.12
N PHE A 119 10.43 2.90 -0.25
CA PHE A 119 10.24 4.32 -0.57
C PHE A 119 11.46 5.14 -0.19
N CYS A 120 11.81 6.12 -1.05
CA CYS A 120 12.95 7.00 -0.82
C CYS A 120 12.55 8.46 -0.55
N ASP A 121 11.29 8.83 -0.79
CA ASP A 121 10.82 10.20 -0.59
C ASP A 121 9.31 10.22 -0.34
N TYR A 122 8.80 11.35 0.20
CA TYR A 122 7.37 11.54 0.42
C TYR A 122 6.98 13.00 0.28
N LYS A 123 5.68 13.24 0.09
CA LYS A 123 5.14 14.59 0.09
C LYS A 123 3.63 14.64 0.41
#